data_0df24c6dae988202cb6ad366a792c9be
#
_entry.id   0df24c6dae988202cb6ad366a792c9be
#
_cell.length_a   1.000
_cell.length_b   1.000
_cell.length_c   1.000
_cell.angle_alpha   90.00
_cell.angle_beta   90.00
_cell.angle_gamma   90.00
#
_symmetry.space_group_name_H-M   'P 1'
#
loop_
_entity.id
_entity.type
_entity.pdbx_description
1 polymer ?
#
loop_
_entity_poly.entity_id
_entity_poly.type
_entity_poly.pdbx_seq_one_letter_code
_entity_poly.pdbx_strand_id
1 'polypeptide(L)'
;MLIIHENRGLTPHQEDVARRFANQGYVALAVDLLSRVGGTSQFATAEAAVAAIGGLSSSGVMKDAEAAVKYLQTLPYVKKDKIGVIGYCWGGGNSLLFATRNRDIKAAVVYYGPNPANLDEVATVTAPILGLYGSEDPRITVNVPKLDETMKKYNKSFEYKVYQGAFHAFFNDTGARYHPEASADAWKV
;
A
#
# COMPACT_ATOMS: atom_id res chain seq x y z
N MET A 1 -5.83 3.91 10.00
CA MET A 1 -5.17 3.20 8.89
C MET A 1 -5.21 4.09 7.65
N LEU A 2 -4.06 4.41 7.06
CA LEU A 2 -3.96 5.06 5.76
C LEU A 2 -3.95 3.97 4.67
N ILE A 3 -4.79 4.09 3.65
CA ILE A 3 -4.90 3.13 2.55
C ILE A 3 -4.48 3.81 1.24
N ILE A 4 -3.48 3.26 0.56
CA ILE A 4 -2.98 3.72 -0.73
C ILE A 4 -3.48 2.80 -1.83
N HIS A 5 -4.23 3.36 -2.76
CA HIS A 5 -4.91 2.64 -3.84
C HIS A 5 -3.97 2.05 -4.89
N GLU A 6 -4.49 1.20 -5.76
CA GLU A 6 -3.81 0.65 -6.93
C GLU A 6 -3.56 1.73 -8.02
N ASN A 7 -3.01 1.33 -9.16
CA ASN A 7 -2.68 2.24 -10.26
C ASN A 7 -3.87 2.77 -11.08
N ARG A 8 -5.11 2.53 -10.63
CA ARG A 8 -6.34 3.03 -11.25
C ARG A 8 -7.03 4.13 -10.44
N GLY A 9 -6.37 4.64 -9.40
CA GLY A 9 -6.94 5.62 -8.50
C GLY A 9 -7.81 4.99 -7.41
N LEU A 10 -8.59 5.84 -6.75
CA LEU A 10 -9.53 5.43 -5.69
C LEU A 10 -10.77 4.79 -6.33
N THR A 11 -10.71 3.48 -6.51
CA THR A 11 -11.81 2.69 -7.07
C THR A 11 -12.78 2.22 -5.98
N PRO A 12 -14.02 1.77 -6.35
CA PRO A 12 -14.97 1.20 -5.39
C PRO A 12 -14.41 0.06 -4.55
N HIS A 13 -13.47 -0.75 -5.09
CA HIS A 13 -12.79 -1.78 -4.31
C HIS A 13 -11.97 -1.17 -3.16
N GLN A 14 -11.23 -0.10 -3.40
CA GLN A 14 -10.41 0.53 -2.35
C GLN A 14 -11.27 1.22 -1.29
N GLU A 15 -12.41 1.78 -1.69
CA GLU A 15 -13.41 2.30 -0.75
C GLU A 15 -14.01 1.18 0.11
N ASP A 16 -14.26 0.01 -0.49
CA ASP A 16 -14.75 -1.15 0.25
C ASP A 16 -13.70 -1.69 1.23
N VAL A 17 -12.43 -1.72 0.84
CA VAL A 17 -11.33 -2.05 1.76
C VAL A 17 -11.34 -1.13 2.98
N ALA A 18 -11.56 0.19 2.79
CA ALA A 18 -11.68 1.12 3.91
C ALA A 18 -12.87 0.78 4.82
N ARG A 19 -14.02 0.42 4.25
CA ARG A 19 -15.19 -0.04 5.03
C ARG A 19 -14.91 -1.34 5.80
N ARG A 20 -14.17 -2.28 5.19
CA ARG A 20 -13.74 -3.52 5.87
C ARG A 20 -12.87 -3.22 7.09
N PHE A 21 -11.90 -2.30 6.97
CA PHE A 21 -11.09 -1.84 8.11
C PHE A 21 -11.95 -1.17 9.19
N ALA A 22 -12.92 -0.34 8.79
CA ALA A 22 -13.83 0.30 9.74
C ALA A 22 -14.66 -0.73 10.52
N ASN A 23 -15.12 -1.80 9.88
CA ASN A 23 -15.81 -2.92 10.52
C ASN A 23 -14.93 -3.71 11.50
N GLN A 24 -13.60 -3.61 11.39
CA GLN A 24 -12.64 -4.16 12.35
C GLN A 24 -12.26 -3.16 13.46
N GLY A 25 -12.93 -2.01 13.53
CA GLY A 25 -12.70 -0.99 14.57
C GLY A 25 -11.57 -0.01 14.26
N TYR A 26 -11.06 0.04 13.04
CA TYR A 26 -10.06 1.04 12.63
C TYR A 26 -10.73 2.30 12.09
N VAL A 27 -10.12 3.44 12.34
CA VAL A 27 -10.37 4.62 11.50
C VAL A 27 -9.56 4.45 10.22
N ALA A 28 -10.24 4.34 9.09
CA ALA A 28 -9.63 4.10 7.79
C ALA A 28 -9.79 5.31 6.86
N LEU A 29 -8.71 5.73 6.24
CA LEU A 29 -8.68 6.79 5.23
C LEU A 29 -8.08 6.24 3.94
N ALA A 30 -8.92 6.01 2.94
CA ALA A 30 -8.48 5.74 1.58
C ALA A 30 -8.26 7.07 0.86
N VAL A 31 -7.00 7.39 0.58
CA VAL A 31 -6.63 8.67 -0.04
C VAL A 31 -6.73 8.57 -1.55
N ASP A 32 -7.36 9.55 -2.19
CA ASP A 32 -7.32 9.71 -3.65
C ASP A 32 -6.10 10.55 -4.05
N LEU A 33 -5.04 9.89 -4.49
CA LEU A 33 -3.79 10.54 -4.89
C LEU A 33 -3.89 11.28 -6.23
N LEU A 34 -5.02 11.17 -6.93
CA LEU A 34 -5.35 12.00 -8.09
C LEU A 34 -6.08 13.30 -7.72
N SER A 35 -6.32 13.56 -6.43
CA SER A 35 -7.05 14.77 -5.96
C SER A 35 -6.48 16.09 -6.51
N ARG A 36 -5.16 16.17 -6.71
CA ARG A 36 -4.50 17.36 -7.28
C ARG A 36 -4.87 17.64 -8.73
N VAL A 37 -5.40 16.64 -9.43
CA VAL A 37 -5.84 16.74 -10.83
C VAL A 37 -7.34 16.50 -10.98
N GLY A 38 -8.09 16.77 -9.90
CA GLY A 38 -9.55 16.70 -9.88
C GLY A 38 -10.13 15.40 -9.30
N GLY A 39 -9.29 14.43 -8.94
CA GLY A 39 -9.70 13.15 -8.37
C GLY A 39 -9.91 12.05 -9.40
N THR A 40 -9.99 10.82 -8.91
CA THR A 40 -10.15 9.63 -9.76
C THR A 40 -11.40 9.70 -10.64
N SER A 41 -12.49 10.29 -10.15
CA SER A 41 -13.76 10.41 -10.86
C SER A 41 -13.73 11.28 -12.12
N GLN A 42 -12.67 12.08 -12.32
CA GLN A 42 -12.50 12.89 -13.52
C GLN A 42 -12.04 12.07 -14.74
N PHE A 43 -11.58 10.85 -14.53
CA PHE A 43 -11.06 10.01 -15.59
C PHE A 43 -12.14 9.04 -16.10
N ALA A 44 -12.52 9.21 -17.36
CA ALA A 44 -13.58 8.40 -17.97
C ALA A 44 -13.20 6.92 -18.17
N THR A 45 -11.90 6.60 -18.22
CA THR A 45 -11.40 5.23 -18.41
C THR A 45 -10.30 4.89 -17.43
N ALA A 46 -10.13 3.60 -17.16
CA ALA A 46 -9.05 3.10 -16.30
C ALA A 46 -7.66 3.43 -16.88
N GLU A 47 -7.50 3.40 -18.21
CA GLU A 47 -6.25 3.74 -18.89
C GLU A 47 -5.87 5.20 -18.66
N ALA A 48 -6.84 6.11 -18.71
CA ALA A 48 -6.60 7.53 -18.43
C ALA A 48 -6.17 7.75 -16.97
N ALA A 49 -6.80 7.07 -16.03
CA ALA A 49 -6.39 7.12 -14.62
C ALA A 49 -4.98 6.54 -14.41
N VAL A 50 -4.65 5.42 -15.06
CA VAL A 50 -3.30 4.82 -15.03
C VAL A 50 -2.25 5.78 -15.57
N ALA A 51 -2.54 6.45 -16.70
CA ALA A 51 -1.63 7.45 -17.28
C ALA A 51 -1.42 8.64 -16.32
N ALA A 52 -2.48 9.14 -15.71
CA ALA A 52 -2.42 10.23 -14.73
C ALA A 52 -1.59 9.84 -13.49
N ILE A 53 -1.77 8.64 -12.95
CA ILE A 53 -0.96 8.12 -11.84
C ILE A 53 0.51 7.97 -12.24
N GLY A 54 0.78 7.50 -13.46
CA GLY A 54 2.14 7.41 -13.99
C GLY A 54 2.85 8.77 -14.12
N GLY A 55 2.09 9.86 -14.21
CA GLY A 55 2.60 11.24 -14.23
C GLY A 55 2.84 11.85 -12.84
N LEU A 56 2.41 11.20 -11.76
CA LEU A 56 2.61 11.72 -10.41
C LEU A 56 4.09 11.65 -9.99
N SER A 57 4.60 12.74 -9.44
CA SER A 57 5.93 12.70 -8.85
C SER A 57 5.94 11.93 -7.53
N SER A 58 6.96 11.11 -7.31
CA SER A 58 7.12 10.37 -6.04
C SER A 58 7.09 11.30 -4.83
N SER A 59 7.74 12.48 -4.92
CA SER A 59 7.73 13.47 -3.84
C SER A 59 6.34 14.04 -3.58
N GLY A 60 5.51 14.23 -4.61
CA GLY A 60 4.12 14.66 -4.48
C GLY A 60 3.28 13.62 -3.74
N VAL A 61 3.37 12.36 -4.16
CA VAL A 61 2.70 11.23 -3.52
C VAL A 61 3.05 11.12 -2.04
N MET A 62 4.34 11.25 -1.70
CA MET A 62 4.78 11.20 -0.30
C MET A 62 4.24 12.37 0.53
N LYS A 63 4.18 13.59 -0.02
CA LYS A 63 3.59 14.75 0.65
C LYS A 63 2.08 14.58 0.87
N ASP A 64 1.37 13.99 -0.07
CA ASP A 64 -0.07 13.74 0.07
C ASP A 64 -0.35 12.65 1.11
N ALA A 65 0.45 11.59 1.14
CA ALA A 65 0.38 10.58 2.19
C ALA A 65 0.70 11.16 3.58
N GLU A 66 1.70 12.05 3.68
CA GLU A 66 2.01 12.77 4.92
C GLU A 66 0.85 13.67 5.37
N ALA A 67 0.25 14.42 4.45
CA ALA A 67 -0.92 15.25 4.74
C ALA A 67 -2.11 14.41 5.23
N ALA A 68 -2.32 13.24 4.65
CA ALA A 68 -3.36 12.29 5.08
C ALA A 68 -3.09 11.77 6.51
N VAL A 69 -1.84 11.46 6.86
CA VAL A 69 -1.47 11.07 8.24
C VAL A 69 -1.72 12.23 9.20
N LYS A 70 -1.29 13.45 8.85
CA LYS A 70 -1.54 14.65 9.66
C LYS A 70 -3.04 14.89 9.85
N TYR A 71 -3.83 14.71 8.80
CA TYR A 71 -5.29 14.80 8.92
C TYR A 71 -5.84 13.76 9.91
N LEU A 72 -5.45 12.49 9.81
CA LEU A 72 -5.86 11.47 10.78
C LEU A 72 -5.49 11.86 12.21
N GLN A 73 -4.32 12.48 12.42
CA GLN A 73 -3.86 12.94 13.73
C GLN A 73 -4.68 14.11 14.30
N THR A 74 -5.43 14.85 13.49
CA THR A 74 -6.35 15.91 13.97
C THR A 74 -7.65 15.36 14.54
N LEU A 75 -8.03 14.15 14.17
CA LEU A 75 -9.32 13.56 14.56
C LEU A 75 -9.31 13.13 16.03
N PRO A 76 -10.29 13.53 16.84
CA PRO A 76 -10.26 13.32 18.28
C PRO A 76 -10.42 11.84 18.70
N TYR A 77 -10.95 11.00 17.81
CA TYR A 77 -11.15 9.56 18.01
C TYR A 77 -10.04 8.69 17.44
N VAL A 78 -8.98 9.29 16.90
CA VAL A 78 -7.81 8.56 16.36
C VAL A 78 -6.71 8.49 17.41
N LYS A 79 -6.15 7.31 17.61
CA LYS A 79 -4.91 7.11 18.38
C LYS A 79 -3.73 7.59 17.52
N LYS A 80 -3.30 8.82 17.77
CA LYS A 80 -2.32 9.56 16.92
C LYS A 80 -0.96 8.87 16.80
N ASP A 81 -0.60 8.07 17.80
CA ASP A 81 0.62 7.28 17.92
C ASP A 81 0.49 5.86 17.36
N LYS A 82 -0.67 5.48 16.77
CA LYS A 82 -0.96 4.14 16.26
C LYS A 82 -1.50 4.18 14.82
N ILE A 83 -0.82 4.88 13.94
CA ILE A 83 -1.19 4.98 12.54
C ILE A 83 -0.36 3.99 11.73
N GLY A 84 -1.04 3.13 10.96
CA GLY A 84 -0.44 2.24 9.98
C GLY A 84 -0.76 2.69 8.56
N VAL A 85 0.06 2.25 7.62
CA VAL A 85 -0.18 2.40 6.18
C VAL A 85 -0.31 1.05 5.52
N ILE A 86 -1.23 0.93 4.58
CA ILE A 86 -1.38 -0.24 3.73
C ILE A 86 -1.53 0.21 2.29
N GLY A 87 -0.93 -0.51 1.37
CA GLY A 87 -1.05 -0.17 -0.04
C GLY A 87 -1.11 -1.41 -0.93
N TYR A 88 -1.70 -1.23 -2.09
CA TYR A 88 -1.98 -2.29 -3.05
C TYR A 88 -1.33 -1.98 -4.40
N CYS A 89 -0.65 -2.94 -5.03
CA CYS A 89 0.00 -2.76 -6.33
C CYS A 89 1.00 -1.58 -6.30
N TRP A 90 0.78 -0.58 -7.14
CA TRP A 90 1.51 0.68 -7.11
C TRP A 90 1.47 1.33 -5.72
N GLY A 91 0.32 1.32 -5.05
CA GLY A 91 0.18 1.78 -3.68
C GLY A 91 0.95 0.93 -2.68
N GLY A 92 1.14 -0.36 -2.94
CA GLY A 92 1.98 -1.24 -2.12
C GLY A 92 3.44 -0.79 -2.11
N GLY A 93 4.01 -0.49 -3.28
CA GLY A 93 5.35 0.10 -3.37
C GLY A 93 5.44 1.47 -2.69
N ASN A 94 4.38 2.29 -2.83
CA ASN A 94 4.33 3.60 -2.17
C ASN A 94 4.15 3.49 -0.64
N SER A 95 3.47 2.47 -0.11
CA SER A 95 3.39 2.26 1.34
C SER A 95 4.76 1.91 1.94
N LEU A 96 5.54 1.08 1.26
CA LEU A 96 6.91 0.78 1.64
C LEU A 96 7.79 2.04 1.58
N LEU A 97 7.72 2.77 0.45
CA LEU A 97 8.48 4.01 0.29
C LEU A 97 8.10 5.06 1.34
N PHE A 98 6.80 5.16 1.67
CA PHE A 98 6.34 6.06 2.71
C PHE A 98 6.88 5.70 4.09
N ALA A 99 6.95 4.41 4.42
CA ALA A 99 7.54 3.93 5.67
C ALA A 99 9.05 4.26 5.79
N THR A 100 9.76 4.44 4.68
CA THR A 100 11.16 4.92 4.72
C THR A 100 11.26 6.41 5.05
N ARG A 101 10.21 7.19 4.85
CA ARG A 101 10.23 8.66 4.94
C ARG A 101 9.42 9.22 6.10
N ASN A 102 8.54 8.43 6.69
CA ASN A 102 7.66 8.88 7.76
C ASN A 102 7.82 8.00 9.01
N ARG A 103 8.30 8.59 10.11
CA ARG A 103 8.55 7.91 11.39
C ARG A 103 7.31 7.82 12.29
N ASP A 104 6.23 8.51 11.93
CA ASP A 104 4.96 8.44 12.67
C ASP A 104 4.20 7.15 12.36
N ILE A 105 4.51 6.49 11.24
CA ILE A 105 3.95 5.19 10.88
C ILE A 105 4.47 4.12 11.84
N LYS A 106 3.55 3.31 12.36
CA LYS A 106 3.80 2.24 13.34
C LYS A 106 3.70 0.83 12.77
N ALA A 107 3.17 0.69 11.55
CA ALA A 107 3.18 -0.52 10.75
C ALA A 107 2.97 -0.18 9.29
N ALA A 108 3.55 -0.95 8.38
CA ALA A 108 3.25 -0.84 6.96
C ALA A 108 2.98 -2.21 6.35
N VAL A 109 1.97 -2.28 5.49
CA VAL A 109 1.58 -3.50 4.77
C VAL A 109 1.69 -3.25 3.27
N VAL A 110 2.35 -4.17 2.58
CA VAL A 110 2.65 -4.11 1.15
C VAL A 110 1.96 -5.27 0.45
N TYR A 111 0.85 -5.02 -0.22
CA TYR A 111 0.23 -6.02 -1.09
C TYR A 111 0.81 -5.90 -2.50
N TYR A 112 1.49 -6.95 -2.95
CA TYR A 112 2.05 -7.10 -4.30
C TYR A 112 2.67 -5.81 -4.87
N GLY A 113 3.35 -5.05 -4.01
CA GLY A 113 4.00 -3.78 -4.36
C GLY A 113 5.46 -3.97 -4.79
N PRO A 114 5.96 -3.14 -5.74
CA PRO A 114 7.36 -3.14 -6.12
C PRO A 114 8.25 -2.62 -4.99
N ASN A 115 9.49 -3.05 -4.99
CA ASN A 115 10.53 -2.50 -4.13
C ASN A 115 10.85 -1.04 -4.52
N PRO A 116 11.37 -0.22 -3.58
CA PRO A 116 11.93 1.08 -3.93
C PRO A 116 13.10 0.93 -4.90
N ALA A 117 13.30 1.92 -5.76
CA ALA A 117 14.38 1.91 -6.75
C ALA A 117 15.77 1.83 -6.08
N ASN A 118 15.94 2.51 -4.96
CA ASN A 118 17.10 2.36 -4.08
C ASN A 118 16.71 1.57 -2.84
N LEU A 119 17.14 0.32 -2.77
CA LEU A 119 16.84 -0.55 -1.62
C LEU A 119 17.46 -0.06 -0.30
N ASP A 120 18.56 0.66 -0.35
CA ASP A 120 19.21 1.18 0.87
C ASP A 120 18.34 2.24 1.58
N GLU A 121 17.30 2.78 0.93
CA GLU A 121 16.32 3.64 1.61
C GLU A 121 15.63 2.94 2.80
N VAL A 122 15.53 1.60 2.80
CA VAL A 122 14.94 0.86 3.91
C VAL A 122 15.73 0.98 5.22
N ALA A 123 16.97 1.44 5.17
CA ALA A 123 17.77 1.74 6.36
C ALA A 123 17.09 2.72 7.33
N THR A 124 16.23 3.60 6.80
CA THR A 124 15.51 4.62 7.58
C THR A 124 14.19 4.12 8.19
N VAL A 125 13.70 2.94 7.79
CA VAL A 125 12.45 2.36 8.29
C VAL A 125 12.51 2.15 9.81
N THR A 126 11.45 2.54 10.49
CA THR A 126 11.31 2.34 11.94
C THR A 126 10.12 1.44 12.30
N ALA A 127 9.16 1.32 11.40
CA ALA A 127 7.98 0.48 11.56
C ALA A 127 8.23 -0.96 11.09
N PRO A 128 7.59 -1.98 11.68
CA PRO A 128 7.56 -3.31 11.10
C PRO A 128 6.82 -3.28 9.75
N ILE A 129 7.33 -4.06 8.81
CA ILE A 129 6.78 -4.19 7.45
C ILE A 129 6.28 -5.62 7.24
N LEU A 130 5.07 -5.76 6.70
CA LEU A 130 4.51 -7.01 6.22
C LEU A 130 4.34 -6.96 4.71
N GLY A 131 4.93 -7.91 3.99
CA GLY A 131 4.79 -8.07 2.55
C GLY A 131 3.92 -9.27 2.17
N LEU A 132 2.95 -9.07 1.27
CA LEU A 132 2.01 -10.10 0.83
C LEU A 132 2.03 -10.18 -0.69
N TYR A 133 2.50 -11.30 -1.23
CA TYR A 133 2.84 -11.44 -2.65
C TYR A 133 2.21 -12.70 -3.25
N GLY A 134 2.04 -12.73 -4.56
CA GLY A 134 1.56 -13.89 -5.29
C GLY A 134 2.71 -14.59 -6.03
N SER A 135 2.72 -15.93 -6.08
CA SER A 135 3.75 -16.70 -6.81
C SER A 135 3.69 -16.47 -8.32
N GLU A 136 2.50 -16.18 -8.84
CA GLU A 136 2.25 -15.93 -10.26
C GLU A 136 2.44 -14.45 -10.66
N ASP A 137 3.18 -13.69 -9.84
CA ASP A 137 3.63 -12.33 -10.14
C ASP A 137 5.17 -12.24 -10.15
N PRO A 138 5.84 -12.85 -11.14
CA PRO A 138 7.31 -12.92 -11.16
C PRO A 138 7.98 -11.56 -11.22
N ARG A 139 7.31 -10.54 -11.79
CA ARG A 139 7.88 -9.18 -11.87
C ARG A 139 8.11 -8.54 -10.50
N ILE A 140 7.28 -8.88 -9.53
CA ILE A 140 7.36 -8.37 -8.16
C ILE A 140 8.05 -9.38 -7.26
N THR A 141 7.56 -10.61 -7.24
CA THR A 141 7.91 -11.62 -6.24
C THR A 141 9.37 -12.06 -6.34
N VAL A 142 9.98 -12.07 -7.53
CA VAL A 142 11.41 -12.37 -7.71
C VAL A 142 12.34 -11.40 -6.97
N ASN A 143 11.88 -10.19 -6.69
CA ASN A 143 12.66 -9.15 -6.00
C ASN A 143 12.48 -9.15 -4.47
N VAL A 144 11.55 -9.95 -3.92
CA VAL A 144 11.26 -9.98 -2.48
C VAL A 144 12.45 -10.52 -1.65
N PRO A 145 13.16 -11.59 -2.07
CA PRO A 145 14.33 -12.06 -1.32
C PRO A 145 15.42 -10.98 -1.18
N LYS A 146 15.64 -10.19 -2.21
CA LYS A 146 16.62 -9.09 -2.15
C LYS A 146 16.19 -7.97 -1.20
N LEU A 147 14.89 -7.69 -1.11
CA LEU A 147 14.36 -6.77 -0.10
C LEU A 147 14.59 -7.34 1.31
N ASP A 148 14.29 -8.63 1.53
CA ASP A 148 14.49 -9.30 2.82
C ASP A 148 15.96 -9.27 3.27
N GLU A 149 16.89 -9.59 2.37
CA GLU A 149 18.33 -9.48 2.63
C GLU A 149 18.73 -8.06 3.04
N THR A 150 18.19 -7.04 2.34
CA THR A 150 18.50 -5.65 2.62
C THR A 150 17.91 -5.19 3.95
N MET A 151 16.68 -5.60 4.25
CA MET A 151 16.03 -5.33 5.55
C MET A 151 16.85 -5.96 6.70
N LYS A 152 17.30 -7.21 6.55
CA LYS A 152 18.18 -7.89 7.51
C LYS A 152 19.52 -7.18 7.68
N LYS A 153 20.15 -6.74 6.58
CA LYS A 153 21.39 -5.96 6.59
C LYS A 153 21.29 -4.72 7.50
N TYR A 154 20.13 -4.07 7.49
CA TYR A 154 19.88 -2.87 8.30
C TYR A 154 19.14 -3.14 9.61
N ASN A 155 19.00 -4.40 10.04
CA ASN A 155 18.27 -4.82 11.25
C ASN A 155 16.84 -4.27 11.30
N LYS A 156 16.11 -4.33 10.16
CA LYS A 156 14.72 -3.89 10.04
C LYS A 156 13.77 -5.07 10.14
N SER A 157 12.61 -4.87 10.78
CA SER A 157 11.56 -5.87 10.85
C SER A 157 10.84 -5.98 9.51
N PHE A 158 10.98 -7.11 8.84
CA PHE A 158 10.27 -7.45 7.63
C PHE A 158 9.84 -8.90 7.68
N GLU A 159 8.55 -9.12 7.55
CA GLU A 159 7.95 -10.43 7.33
C GLU A 159 7.27 -10.43 5.99
N TYR A 160 7.26 -11.56 5.30
CA TYR A 160 6.53 -11.68 4.05
C TYR A 160 5.96 -13.06 3.84
N LYS A 161 4.90 -13.12 3.07
CA LYS A 161 4.25 -14.35 2.63
C LYS A 161 4.02 -14.34 1.12
N VAL A 162 4.33 -15.46 0.48
CA VAL A 162 4.06 -15.69 -0.94
C VAL A 162 2.95 -16.72 -1.07
N TYR A 163 1.84 -16.33 -1.67
CA TYR A 163 0.67 -17.17 -1.87
C TYR A 163 0.80 -17.95 -3.19
N GLN A 164 0.82 -19.27 -3.09
CA GLN A 164 0.94 -20.16 -4.25
C GLN A 164 -0.29 -20.05 -5.15
N GLY A 165 -0.08 -19.96 -6.46
CA GLY A 165 -1.13 -19.81 -7.47
C GLY A 165 -1.77 -18.42 -7.53
N ALA A 166 -1.44 -17.52 -6.60
CA ALA A 166 -1.98 -16.16 -6.61
C ALA A 166 -1.23 -15.26 -7.60
N PHE A 167 -1.99 -14.50 -8.40
CA PHE A 167 -1.48 -13.51 -9.34
C PHE A 167 -1.30 -12.14 -8.71
N HIS A 168 -0.70 -11.21 -9.46
CA HIS A 168 -0.75 -9.79 -9.12
C HIS A 168 -2.21 -9.32 -8.92
N ALA A 169 -2.47 -8.52 -7.90
CA ALA A 169 -3.81 -8.06 -7.53
C ALA A 169 -4.77 -9.17 -7.02
N PHE A 170 -4.23 -10.26 -6.45
CA PHE A 170 -5.03 -11.38 -5.95
C PHE A 170 -6.07 -11.00 -4.88
N PHE A 171 -5.87 -9.89 -4.19
CA PHE A 171 -6.79 -9.41 -3.15
C PHE A 171 -7.99 -8.63 -3.70
N ASN A 172 -7.92 -8.18 -4.95
CA ASN A 172 -8.97 -7.36 -5.55
C ASN A 172 -10.13 -8.24 -6.07
N ASP A 173 -11.20 -8.32 -5.28
CA ASP A 173 -12.38 -9.15 -5.55
C ASP A 173 -13.29 -8.62 -6.67
N THR A 174 -12.98 -7.47 -7.24
CA THR A 174 -13.65 -6.95 -8.45
C THR A 174 -12.90 -7.33 -9.73
N GLY A 175 -11.72 -7.96 -9.61
CA GLY A 175 -10.85 -8.30 -10.73
C GLY A 175 -10.80 -9.81 -11.02
N ALA A 176 -10.48 -10.16 -12.28
CA ALA A 176 -10.38 -11.56 -12.72
C ALA A 176 -9.23 -12.37 -12.08
N ARG A 177 -8.33 -11.70 -11.34
CA ARG A 177 -7.18 -12.32 -10.65
C ARG A 177 -7.43 -12.54 -9.17
N TYR A 178 -8.65 -12.35 -8.71
CA TYR A 178 -9.02 -12.58 -7.32
C TYR A 178 -8.77 -14.03 -6.91
N HIS A 179 -8.09 -14.22 -5.79
CA HIS A 179 -7.82 -15.53 -5.21
C HIS A 179 -8.43 -15.59 -3.81
N PRO A 180 -9.61 -16.20 -3.64
CA PRO A 180 -10.38 -16.13 -2.39
C PRO A 180 -9.59 -16.62 -1.15
N GLU A 181 -8.92 -17.78 -1.27
CA GLU A 181 -8.19 -18.38 -0.15
C GLU A 181 -6.98 -17.52 0.27
N ALA A 182 -6.17 -17.07 -0.71
CA ALA A 182 -5.05 -16.18 -0.44
C ALA A 182 -5.51 -14.86 0.18
N SER A 183 -6.63 -14.31 -0.31
CA SER A 183 -7.18 -13.05 0.19
C SER A 183 -7.73 -13.18 1.62
N ALA A 184 -8.42 -14.28 1.91
CA ALA A 184 -8.95 -14.56 3.24
C ALA A 184 -7.85 -14.77 4.28
N ASP A 185 -6.75 -15.41 3.90
CA ASP A 185 -5.58 -15.58 4.77
C ASP A 185 -4.81 -14.25 4.92
N ALA A 186 -4.56 -13.55 3.81
CA ALA A 186 -3.85 -12.25 3.81
C ALA A 186 -4.57 -11.16 4.64
N TRP A 187 -5.88 -11.29 4.83
CA TRP A 187 -6.65 -10.41 5.69
C TRP A 187 -6.47 -10.68 7.19
N LYS A 188 -5.99 -11.86 7.57
CA LYS A 188 -5.88 -12.31 8.97
C LYS A 188 -4.47 -12.18 9.56
N VAL A 189 -3.46 -12.07 8.71
CA VAL A 189 -2.04 -12.00 9.13
C VAL A 189 -1.59 -10.63 9.62
#